data_6a39a1a2261f9291968b44b5addfe455
#
_entry.id   6a39a1a2261f9291968b44b5addfe455
#
_cell.length_a   1.000
_cell.length_b   1.000
_cell.length_c   1.000
_cell.angle_alpha   90.00
_cell.angle_beta   90.00
_cell.angle_gamma   90.00
#
_symmetry.space_group_name_H-M   'P 1'
#
loop_
_entity.id
_entity.type
_entity.pdbx_description
1 polymer ?
#
loop_
_entity_poly.entity_id
_entity_poly.type
_entity_poly.pdbx_seq_one_letter_code
_entity_poly.pdbx_strand_id
1 'polypeptide(L)'
;MGVREPAYFRIVPDEVEALVALGHLDEAEALLAPFEDAGRSLDRAWAMATGARCRALVFAARGDLPAASAAADEALRQHVRLPLPFERGRTLLVSGAVQRRAKRRREARDTLTEALEVFDGLGAASWADKARAELARIGGRAPAPSSLALTPTEGRVAALVAAGGTNREVADALFVSVHTVEANLKRIYRKLGIRSRTELASKYPTDPSGS
;
A
#
# COMPACT_ATOMS: atom_id res chain seq x y z
N MET A 1 -0.69 -36.76 1.96
CA MET A 1 -0.99 -35.48 2.64
C MET A 1 -1.71 -34.60 1.66
N GLY A 2 -2.93 -34.15 1.97
CA GLY A 2 -3.68 -33.28 1.04
C GLY A 2 -3.06 -31.88 1.01
N VAL A 3 -2.92 -31.28 -0.17
CA VAL A 3 -2.48 -29.89 -0.34
C VAL A 3 -3.56 -28.99 0.27
N ARG A 4 -3.20 -28.15 1.23
CA ARG A 4 -4.14 -27.23 1.88
C ARG A 4 -4.31 -25.97 1.04
N GLU A 5 -5.56 -25.50 0.87
CA GLU A 5 -5.89 -24.28 0.14
C GLU A 5 -5.26 -23.05 0.83
N PRO A 6 -4.32 -22.33 0.15
CA PRO A 6 -3.62 -21.18 0.76
C PRO A 6 -4.56 -20.05 1.16
N ALA A 7 -5.73 -19.93 0.52
CA ALA A 7 -6.70 -18.88 0.82
C ALA A 7 -7.24 -18.93 2.26
N TYR A 8 -7.18 -20.08 2.90
CA TYR A 8 -7.51 -20.21 4.34
C TYR A 8 -6.43 -19.65 5.26
N PHE A 9 -5.22 -19.45 4.75
CA PHE A 9 -4.06 -19.00 5.52
C PHE A 9 -3.60 -17.60 5.12
N ARG A 10 -4.55 -16.69 4.94
CA ARG A 10 -4.28 -15.30 4.52
C ARG A 10 -3.37 -14.53 5.48
N ILE A 11 -3.22 -15.02 6.71
CA ILE A 11 -2.33 -14.43 7.72
C ILE A 11 -0.84 -14.75 7.44
N VAL A 12 -0.53 -15.85 6.72
CA VAL A 12 0.85 -16.31 6.53
C VAL A 12 1.77 -15.24 5.95
N PRO A 13 1.40 -14.49 4.89
CA PRO A 13 2.27 -13.42 4.39
C PRO A 13 2.56 -12.33 5.42
N ASP A 14 1.60 -11.95 6.25
CA ASP A 14 1.79 -10.92 7.27
C ASP A 14 2.65 -11.42 8.43
N GLU A 15 2.51 -12.69 8.79
CA GLU A 15 3.36 -13.35 9.80
C GLU A 15 4.80 -13.46 9.31
N VAL A 16 5.03 -13.87 8.07
CA VAL A 16 6.37 -13.90 7.46
C VAL A 16 6.99 -12.50 7.43
N GLU A 17 6.24 -11.47 7.05
CA GLU A 17 6.73 -10.09 7.07
C GLU A 17 7.14 -9.65 8.48
N ALA A 18 6.36 -10.03 9.51
CA ALA A 18 6.67 -9.75 10.90
C ALA A 18 7.94 -10.49 11.37
N LEU A 19 8.06 -11.80 11.06
CA LEU A 19 9.24 -12.60 11.39
C LEU A 19 10.51 -12.03 10.73
N VAL A 20 10.43 -11.64 9.47
CA VAL A 20 11.56 -10.98 8.77
C VAL A 20 11.93 -9.67 9.44
N ALA A 21 10.96 -8.86 9.86
CA ALA A 21 11.21 -7.59 10.54
C ALA A 21 11.87 -7.78 11.91
N LEU A 22 11.59 -8.90 12.58
CA LEU A 22 12.20 -9.30 13.86
C LEU A 22 13.56 -10.01 13.69
N GLY A 23 13.95 -10.35 12.46
CA GLY A 23 15.20 -11.07 12.17
C GLY A 23 15.10 -12.59 12.32
N HIS A 24 13.91 -13.16 12.51
CA HIS A 24 13.65 -14.59 12.65
C HIS A 24 13.55 -15.26 11.28
N LEU A 25 14.65 -15.22 10.50
CA LEU A 25 14.62 -15.59 9.08
C LEU A 25 14.38 -17.08 8.82
N ASP A 26 14.85 -17.96 9.69
CA ASP A 26 14.67 -19.41 9.53
C ASP A 26 13.20 -19.81 9.84
N GLU A 27 12.57 -19.17 10.81
CA GLU A 27 11.14 -19.35 11.09
C GLU A 27 10.28 -18.80 9.95
N ALA A 28 10.65 -17.63 9.43
CA ALA A 28 9.99 -17.05 8.26
C ALA A 28 10.06 -17.99 7.05
N GLU A 29 11.21 -18.61 6.80
CA GLU A 29 11.41 -19.55 5.71
C GLU A 29 10.63 -20.84 5.88
N ALA A 30 10.62 -21.40 7.10
CA ALA A 30 9.87 -22.62 7.44
C ALA A 30 8.35 -22.44 7.25
N LEU A 31 7.84 -21.24 7.53
CA LEU A 31 6.43 -20.88 7.32
C LEU A 31 6.13 -20.60 5.82
N LEU A 32 7.05 -19.96 5.12
CA LEU A 32 6.86 -19.51 3.74
C LEU A 32 6.89 -20.68 2.74
N ALA A 33 7.81 -21.63 2.91
CA ALA A 33 8.02 -22.71 1.93
C ALA A 33 6.74 -23.55 1.65
N PRO A 34 6.02 -24.07 2.65
CA PRO A 34 4.78 -24.82 2.41
C PRO A 34 3.67 -23.97 1.81
N PHE A 35 3.63 -22.65 2.12
CA PHE A 35 2.67 -21.72 1.55
C PHE A 35 2.91 -21.51 0.04
N GLU A 36 4.18 -21.33 -0.36
CA GLU A 36 4.57 -21.22 -1.77
C GLU A 36 4.28 -22.52 -2.54
N ASP A 37 4.60 -23.67 -1.95
CA ASP A 37 4.34 -24.98 -2.57
C ASP A 37 2.85 -25.20 -2.81
N ALA A 38 2.02 -24.89 -1.84
CA ALA A 38 0.57 -24.94 -2.00
C ALA A 38 0.06 -23.95 -3.06
N GLY A 39 0.60 -22.73 -3.08
CA GLY A 39 0.28 -21.73 -4.08
C GLY A 39 0.56 -22.19 -5.51
N ARG A 40 1.74 -22.77 -5.72
CA ARG A 40 2.15 -23.36 -7.01
C ARG A 40 1.31 -24.57 -7.40
N SER A 41 1.14 -25.51 -6.47
CA SER A 41 0.41 -26.77 -6.73
C SER A 41 -1.04 -26.56 -7.11
N LEU A 42 -1.67 -25.50 -6.57
CA LEU A 42 -3.07 -25.15 -6.81
C LEU A 42 -3.27 -24.00 -7.80
N ASP A 43 -2.19 -23.50 -8.43
CA ASP A 43 -2.18 -22.32 -9.31
C ASP A 43 -2.94 -21.11 -8.71
N ARG A 44 -2.64 -20.79 -7.44
CA ARG A 44 -3.26 -19.67 -6.74
C ARG A 44 -2.43 -18.39 -6.94
N ALA A 45 -2.80 -17.57 -7.92
CA ALA A 45 -2.08 -16.34 -8.24
C ALA A 45 -1.85 -15.43 -7.03
N TRP A 46 -2.84 -15.33 -6.11
CA TRP A 46 -2.67 -14.56 -4.87
C TRP A 46 -1.56 -15.11 -3.97
N ALA A 47 -1.54 -16.43 -3.74
CA ALA A 47 -0.51 -17.06 -2.90
C ALA A 47 0.86 -16.99 -3.58
N MET A 48 0.92 -17.12 -4.90
CA MET A 48 2.16 -16.99 -5.67
C MET A 48 2.70 -15.55 -5.61
N ALA A 49 1.85 -14.54 -5.76
CA ALA A 49 2.24 -13.13 -5.66
C ALA A 49 2.72 -12.76 -4.26
N THR A 50 1.93 -13.10 -3.23
CA THR A 50 2.27 -12.74 -1.85
C THR A 50 3.44 -13.56 -1.30
N GLY A 51 3.54 -14.83 -1.66
CA GLY A 51 4.67 -15.69 -1.33
C GLY A 51 5.97 -15.18 -1.94
N ALA A 52 5.97 -14.86 -3.23
CA ALA A 52 7.14 -14.29 -3.89
C ALA A 52 7.56 -12.92 -3.29
N ARG A 53 6.59 -12.07 -2.87
CA ARG A 53 6.89 -10.86 -2.12
C ARG A 53 7.59 -11.16 -0.80
N CYS A 54 7.10 -12.12 -0.03
CA CYS A 54 7.72 -12.56 1.23
C CYS A 54 9.11 -13.15 0.98
N ARG A 55 9.28 -13.92 -0.08
CA ARG A 55 10.58 -14.45 -0.52
C ARG A 55 11.57 -13.34 -0.82
N ALA A 56 11.14 -12.28 -1.48
CA ALA A 56 11.95 -11.08 -1.73
C ALA A 56 12.43 -10.43 -0.42
N LEU A 57 11.58 -10.37 0.60
CA LEU A 57 11.94 -9.84 1.92
C LEU A 57 12.97 -10.72 2.64
N VAL A 58 12.82 -12.05 2.61
CA VAL A 58 13.78 -13.00 3.20
C VAL A 58 15.14 -12.86 2.53
N PHE A 59 15.19 -12.88 1.20
CA PHE A 59 16.47 -12.70 0.47
C PHE A 59 17.09 -11.33 0.74
N ALA A 60 16.28 -10.28 0.74
CA ALA A 60 16.77 -8.94 1.07
C ALA A 60 17.34 -8.86 2.50
N ALA A 61 16.72 -9.52 3.48
CA ALA A 61 17.22 -9.57 4.86
C ALA A 61 18.55 -10.34 4.96
N ARG A 62 18.70 -11.41 4.19
CA ARG A 62 19.96 -12.16 4.06
C ARG A 62 21.04 -11.44 3.25
N GLY A 63 20.71 -10.30 2.62
CA GLY A 63 21.65 -9.52 1.81
C GLY A 63 21.75 -9.97 0.34
N ASP A 64 21.01 -10.98 -0.08
CA ASP A 64 20.96 -11.43 -1.48
C ASP A 64 20.00 -10.54 -2.29
N LEU A 65 20.51 -9.39 -2.71
CA LEU A 65 19.71 -8.41 -3.46
C LEU A 65 19.37 -8.87 -4.90
N PRO A 66 20.21 -9.62 -5.61
CA PRO A 66 19.82 -10.21 -6.89
C PRO A 66 18.63 -11.17 -6.77
N ALA A 67 18.67 -12.12 -5.84
CA ALA A 67 17.57 -13.05 -5.61
C ALA A 67 16.30 -12.31 -5.10
N ALA A 68 16.46 -11.32 -4.24
CA ALA A 68 15.36 -10.49 -3.78
C ALA A 68 14.69 -9.74 -4.94
N SER A 69 15.45 -9.20 -5.89
CA SER A 69 14.92 -8.54 -7.07
C SER A 69 14.12 -9.51 -7.94
N ALA A 70 14.70 -10.67 -8.24
CA ALA A 70 14.04 -11.70 -9.06
C ALA A 70 12.71 -12.16 -8.44
N ALA A 71 12.68 -12.35 -7.12
CA ALA A 71 11.45 -12.71 -6.39
C ALA A 71 10.41 -11.58 -6.41
N ALA A 72 10.81 -10.32 -6.27
CA ALA A 72 9.90 -9.18 -6.37
C ALA A 72 9.31 -9.03 -7.79
N ASP A 73 10.12 -9.26 -8.82
CA ASP A 73 9.67 -9.24 -10.22
C ASP A 73 8.67 -10.37 -10.48
N GLU A 74 8.91 -11.58 -9.93
CA GLU A 74 7.93 -12.68 -9.99
C GLU A 74 6.60 -12.30 -9.33
N ALA A 75 6.66 -11.72 -8.14
CA ALA A 75 5.46 -11.27 -7.44
C ALA A 75 4.65 -10.28 -8.30
N LEU A 76 5.30 -9.31 -8.94
CA LEU A 76 4.65 -8.33 -9.82
C LEU A 76 4.02 -9.00 -11.06
N ARG A 77 4.68 -10.02 -11.64
CA ARG A 77 4.10 -10.79 -12.75
C ARG A 77 2.79 -11.48 -12.35
N GLN A 78 2.73 -12.05 -11.15
CA GLN A 78 1.50 -12.71 -10.67
C GLN A 78 0.38 -11.71 -10.42
N HIS A 79 0.67 -10.46 -10.07
CA HIS A 79 -0.34 -9.42 -9.90
C HIS A 79 -1.09 -9.05 -11.18
N VAL A 80 -0.57 -9.33 -12.37
CA VAL A 80 -1.31 -9.14 -13.63
C VAL A 80 -2.59 -9.98 -13.66
N ARG A 81 -2.61 -11.10 -12.95
CA ARG A 81 -3.75 -12.03 -12.84
C ARG A 81 -4.74 -11.64 -11.72
N LEU A 82 -4.48 -10.57 -10.98
CA LEU A 82 -5.16 -10.25 -9.72
C LEU A 82 -5.69 -8.82 -9.69
N PRO A 83 -7.00 -8.61 -9.52
CA PRO A 83 -7.58 -7.27 -9.31
C PRO A 83 -7.45 -6.83 -7.83
N LEU A 84 -6.24 -6.91 -7.26
CA LEU A 84 -5.95 -6.62 -5.87
C LEU A 84 -4.92 -5.48 -5.76
N PRO A 85 -5.33 -4.22 -6.00
CA PRO A 85 -4.41 -3.09 -6.06
C PRO A 85 -3.65 -2.86 -4.75
N PHE A 86 -4.25 -3.13 -3.59
CA PHE A 86 -3.57 -2.99 -2.31
C PHE A 86 -2.39 -3.96 -2.19
N GLU A 87 -2.57 -5.23 -2.53
CA GLU A 87 -1.48 -6.23 -2.49
C GLU A 87 -0.39 -5.90 -3.52
N ARG A 88 -0.79 -5.39 -4.70
CA ARG A 88 0.16 -4.91 -5.71
C ARG A 88 0.98 -3.73 -5.18
N GLY A 89 0.36 -2.78 -4.49
CA GLY A 89 1.05 -1.66 -3.84
C GLY A 89 2.08 -2.14 -2.81
N ARG A 90 1.74 -3.14 -1.98
CA ARG A 90 2.69 -3.76 -1.04
C ARG A 90 3.90 -4.36 -1.76
N THR A 91 3.67 -5.06 -2.87
CA THR A 91 4.75 -5.66 -3.68
C THR A 91 5.63 -4.59 -4.32
N LEU A 92 5.06 -3.53 -4.87
CA LEU A 92 5.80 -2.37 -5.39
C LEU A 92 6.67 -1.72 -4.31
N LEU A 93 6.15 -1.58 -3.09
CA LEU A 93 6.91 -1.03 -1.95
C LEU A 93 8.15 -1.89 -1.63
N VAL A 94 8.00 -3.22 -1.61
CA VAL A 94 9.12 -4.16 -1.38
C VAL A 94 10.10 -4.09 -2.55
N SER A 95 9.63 -4.15 -3.80
CA SER A 95 10.47 -4.06 -5.00
C SER A 95 11.31 -2.77 -5.00
N GLY A 96 10.69 -1.62 -4.77
CA GLY A 96 11.37 -0.33 -4.72
C GLY A 96 12.40 -0.25 -3.58
N ALA A 97 12.12 -0.83 -2.41
CA ALA A 97 13.07 -0.90 -1.31
C ALA A 97 14.29 -1.79 -1.66
N VAL A 98 14.07 -2.92 -2.33
CA VAL A 98 15.15 -3.80 -2.84
C VAL A 98 15.98 -3.08 -3.89
N GLN A 99 15.36 -2.44 -4.88
CA GLN A 99 16.04 -1.66 -5.92
C GLN A 99 16.89 -0.54 -5.32
N ARG A 100 16.38 0.18 -4.30
CA ARG A 100 17.14 1.21 -3.58
C ARG A 100 18.39 0.61 -2.89
N ARG A 101 18.24 -0.52 -2.21
CA ARG A 101 19.37 -1.21 -1.56
C ARG A 101 20.39 -1.71 -2.60
N ALA A 102 19.92 -2.14 -3.77
CA ALA A 102 20.75 -2.50 -4.91
C ALA A 102 21.35 -1.28 -5.66
N LYS A 103 21.18 -0.05 -5.13
CA LYS A 103 21.65 1.22 -5.69
C LYS A 103 21.03 1.58 -7.07
N ARG A 104 19.98 0.93 -7.49
CA ARG A 104 19.20 1.23 -8.70
C ARG A 104 18.21 2.39 -8.42
N ARG A 105 18.77 3.58 -8.16
CA ARG A 105 18.02 4.72 -7.61
C ARG A 105 16.89 5.22 -8.50
N ARG A 106 17.06 5.21 -9.82
CA ARG A 106 16.03 5.66 -10.76
C ARG A 106 14.85 4.70 -10.74
N GLU A 107 15.10 3.42 -10.96
CA GLU A 107 14.07 2.38 -10.92
C GLU A 107 13.34 2.37 -9.57
N ALA A 108 14.09 2.43 -8.45
CA ALA A 108 13.50 2.51 -7.13
C ALA A 108 12.55 3.70 -6.95
N ARG A 109 12.91 4.86 -7.52
CA ARG A 109 12.05 6.05 -7.45
C ARG A 109 10.76 5.85 -8.24
N ASP A 110 10.86 5.33 -9.46
CA ASP A 110 9.72 5.09 -10.33
C ASP A 110 8.76 4.08 -9.68
N THR A 111 9.28 2.95 -9.21
CA THR A 111 8.52 1.87 -8.53
C THR A 111 7.86 2.36 -7.23
N LEU A 112 8.56 3.13 -6.40
CA LEU A 112 8.01 3.66 -5.14
C LEU A 112 7.00 4.77 -5.37
N THR A 113 7.14 5.54 -6.45
CA THR A 113 6.13 6.53 -6.85
C THR A 113 4.84 5.83 -7.24
N GLU A 114 4.91 4.77 -8.03
CA GLU A 114 3.76 3.95 -8.39
C GLU A 114 3.10 3.33 -7.14
N ALA A 115 3.89 2.78 -6.19
CA ALA A 115 3.36 2.29 -4.93
C ALA A 115 2.60 3.37 -4.15
N LEU A 116 3.16 4.59 -4.10
CA LEU A 116 2.53 5.72 -3.43
C LEU A 116 1.21 6.11 -4.07
N GLU A 117 1.15 6.17 -5.41
CA GLU A 117 -0.07 6.47 -6.15
C GLU A 117 -1.18 5.44 -5.88
N VAL A 118 -0.83 4.15 -5.86
CA VAL A 118 -1.77 3.07 -5.50
C VAL A 118 -2.31 3.28 -4.08
N PHE A 119 -1.44 3.52 -3.09
CA PHE A 119 -1.88 3.70 -1.71
C PHE A 119 -2.67 4.98 -1.48
N ASP A 120 -2.28 6.09 -2.12
CA ASP A 120 -3.04 7.34 -2.06
C ASP A 120 -4.42 7.18 -2.72
N GLY A 121 -4.50 6.48 -3.86
CA GLY A 121 -5.75 6.16 -4.54
C GLY A 121 -6.71 5.31 -3.70
N LEU A 122 -6.18 4.41 -2.87
CA LEU A 122 -6.95 3.56 -1.97
C LEU A 122 -7.25 4.22 -0.61
N GLY A 123 -6.69 5.40 -0.33
CA GLY A 123 -6.77 6.03 0.99
C GLY A 123 -5.98 5.28 2.08
N ALA A 124 -5.04 4.44 1.71
CA ALA A 124 -4.21 3.63 2.62
C ALA A 124 -3.05 4.45 3.20
N ALA A 125 -3.39 5.41 4.07
CA ALA A 125 -2.49 6.45 4.54
C ALA A 125 -1.18 5.93 5.15
N SER A 126 -1.24 4.94 6.03
CA SER A 126 -0.05 4.39 6.70
C SER A 126 0.91 3.73 5.70
N TRP A 127 0.39 3.13 4.64
CA TRP A 127 1.20 2.52 3.57
C TRP A 127 1.78 3.58 2.62
N ALA A 128 1.01 4.62 2.31
CA ALA A 128 1.51 5.78 1.57
C ALA A 128 2.67 6.46 2.32
N ASP A 129 2.60 6.57 3.64
CA ASP A 129 3.68 7.13 4.46
C ASP A 129 4.94 6.23 4.45
N LYS A 130 4.78 4.90 4.42
CA LYS A 130 5.91 3.98 4.20
C LYS A 130 6.58 4.20 2.84
N ALA A 131 5.80 4.35 1.76
CA ALA A 131 6.34 4.63 0.43
C ALA A 131 7.07 5.98 0.38
N ARG A 132 6.52 7.02 1.01
CA ARG A 132 7.19 8.33 1.14
C ARG A 132 8.50 8.24 1.91
N ALA A 133 8.54 7.46 2.99
CA ALA A 133 9.76 7.25 3.76
C ALA A 133 10.86 6.56 2.92
N GLU A 134 10.51 5.55 2.12
CA GLU A 134 11.47 4.91 1.21
C GLU A 134 11.96 5.86 0.10
N LEU A 135 11.08 6.67 -0.48
CA LEU A 135 11.44 7.70 -1.46
C LEU A 135 12.42 8.74 -0.87
N ALA A 136 12.19 9.17 0.35
CA ALA A 136 13.09 10.10 1.04
C ALA A 136 14.51 9.52 1.22
N ARG A 137 14.63 8.21 1.45
CA ARG A 137 15.92 7.51 1.58
C ARG A 137 16.72 7.43 0.27
N ILE A 138 16.11 7.65 -0.89
CA ILE A 138 16.81 7.68 -2.18
C ILE A 138 17.57 9.00 -2.39
N GLY A 139 17.35 10.01 -1.54
CA GLY A 139 17.98 11.33 -1.67
C GLY A 139 17.30 12.16 -2.76
N GLY A 140 16.01 12.30 -2.66
CA GLY A 140 15.18 13.22 -3.43
C GLY A 140 13.98 13.63 -2.60
N ARG A 141 13.46 14.85 -2.82
CA ARG A 141 12.19 15.27 -2.25
C ARG A 141 11.14 14.26 -2.77
N ALA A 142 10.43 13.59 -1.85
CA ALA A 142 9.27 12.79 -2.26
C ALA A 142 8.41 13.65 -3.19
N PRO A 143 7.90 13.10 -4.31
CA PRO A 143 6.99 13.85 -5.15
C PRO A 143 5.88 14.40 -4.24
N ALA A 144 5.63 15.69 -4.29
CA ALA A 144 4.39 16.22 -3.75
C ALA A 144 3.27 15.40 -4.42
N PRO A 145 2.16 15.06 -3.72
CA PRO A 145 1.08 14.31 -4.32
C PRO A 145 0.74 14.95 -5.68
N SER A 146 0.99 14.20 -6.75
CA SER A 146 1.07 14.71 -8.13
C SER A 146 -0.31 15.04 -8.73
N SER A 147 -1.38 14.84 -7.95
CA SER A 147 -2.72 15.24 -8.35
C SER A 147 -3.24 16.27 -7.37
N LEU A 148 -3.50 17.48 -7.86
CA LEU A 148 -4.33 18.49 -7.18
C LEU A 148 -5.77 18.00 -7.03
N ALA A 149 -6.16 16.93 -7.74
CA ALA A 149 -7.44 16.28 -7.63
C ALA A 149 -7.53 15.47 -6.33
N LEU A 150 -8.70 15.51 -5.70
CA LEU A 150 -9.01 14.67 -4.56
C LEU A 150 -9.16 13.22 -4.99
N THR A 151 -8.62 12.29 -4.21
CA THR A 151 -8.93 10.85 -4.40
C THR A 151 -10.40 10.59 -4.12
N PRO A 152 -10.98 9.46 -4.56
CA PRO A 152 -12.38 9.11 -4.27
C PRO A 152 -12.73 9.17 -2.77
N THR A 153 -11.82 8.73 -1.91
CA THR A 153 -12.00 8.79 -0.45
C THR A 153 -11.93 10.22 0.07
N GLU A 154 -10.94 11.00 -0.37
CA GLU A 154 -10.84 12.43 -0.02
C GLU A 154 -12.05 13.21 -0.51
N GLY A 155 -12.57 12.88 -1.71
CA GLY A 155 -13.79 13.46 -2.25
C GLY A 155 -15.02 13.19 -1.36
N ARG A 156 -15.21 11.95 -0.91
CA ARG A 156 -16.30 11.58 0.02
C ARG A 156 -16.17 12.30 1.36
N VAL A 157 -14.95 12.35 1.93
CA VAL A 157 -14.70 13.11 3.17
C VAL A 157 -14.99 14.60 2.95
N ALA A 158 -14.51 15.17 1.85
CA ALA A 158 -14.74 16.58 1.52
C ALA A 158 -16.24 16.91 1.38
N ALA A 159 -17.00 16.08 0.68
CA ALA A 159 -18.42 16.24 0.49
C ALA A 159 -19.20 16.23 1.83
N LEU A 160 -18.95 15.22 2.68
CA LEU A 160 -19.62 15.11 3.98
C LEU A 160 -19.26 16.26 4.92
N VAL A 161 -18.00 16.70 4.89
CA VAL A 161 -17.54 17.84 5.69
C VAL A 161 -18.10 19.16 5.17
N ALA A 162 -18.18 19.32 3.85
CA ALA A 162 -18.78 20.51 3.22
C ALA A 162 -20.29 20.59 3.51
N ALA A 163 -20.97 19.45 3.62
CA ALA A 163 -22.37 19.34 4.04
C ALA A 163 -22.59 19.65 5.53
N GLY A 164 -21.54 19.98 6.29
CA GLY A 164 -21.64 20.37 7.70
C GLY A 164 -21.38 19.24 8.71
N GLY A 165 -21.15 17.99 8.26
CA GLY A 165 -20.94 16.85 9.15
C GLY A 165 -19.69 17.00 10.03
N THR A 166 -19.77 16.78 11.33
CA THR A 166 -18.61 16.77 12.24
C THR A 166 -17.64 15.64 11.88
N ASN A 167 -16.39 15.70 12.35
CA ASN A 167 -15.41 14.62 12.10
C ASN A 167 -15.91 13.26 12.60
N ARG A 168 -16.70 13.25 13.67
CA ARG A 168 -17.27 12.02 14.23
C ARG A 168 -18.36 11.46 13.32
N GLU A 169 -19.29 12.29 12.87
CA GLU A 169 -20.35 11.88 11.94
C GLU A 169 -19.77 11.39 10.61
N VAL A 170 -18.73 12.06 10.10
CA VAL A 170 -18.02 11.63 8.88
C VAL A 170 -17.30 10.28 9.10
N ALA A 171 -16.69 10.09 10.28
CA ALA A 171 -16.04 8.84 10.66
C ALA A 171 -17.06 7.69 10.71
N ASP A 172 -18.20 7.92 11.35
CA ASP A 172 -19.27 6.94 11.47
C ASP A 172 -19.88 6.61 10.08
N ALA A 173 -20.14 7.62 9.25
CA ALA A 173 -20.70 7.46 7.90
C ALA A 173 -19.77 6.70 6.94
N LEU A 174 -18.47 6.81 7.13
CA LEU A 174 -17.46 6.16 6.27
C LEU A 174 -16.84 4.90 6.90
N PHE A 175 -17.29 4.50 8.09
CA PHE A 175 -16.77 3.36 8.84
C PHE A 175 -15.25 3.45 9.07
N VAL A 176 -14.76 4.63 9.45
CA VAL A 176 -13.34 4.89 9.73
C VAL A 176 -13.16 5.55 11.10
N SER A 177 -11.92 5.68 11.58
CA SER A 177 -11.65 6.43 12.82
C SER A 177 -11.69 7.95 12.60
N VAL A 178 -12.00 8.70 13.65
CA VAL A 178 -11.94 10.19 13.63
C VAL A 178 -10.54 10.66 13.22
N HIS A 179 -9.48 9.98 13.68
CA HIS A 179 -8.11 10.27 13.30
C HIS A 179 -7.87 10.09 11.79
N THR A 180 -8.52 9.11 11.17
CA THR A 180 -8.46 8.90 9.70
C THR A 180 -9.12 10.08 8.97
N VAL A 181 -10.23 10.59 9.46
CA VAL A 181 -10.91 11.77 8.89
C VAL A 181 -10.01 13.01 9.00
N GLU A 182 -9.40 13.25 10.15
CA GLU A 182 -8.47 14.38 10.37
C GLU A 182 -7.25 14.31 9.43
N ALA A 183 -6.68 13.12 9.25
CA ALA A 183 -5.57 12.90 8.34
C ALA A 183 -5.97 13.18 6.87
N ASN A 184 -7.18 12.79 6.47
CA ASN A 184 -7.71 13.11 5.15
C ASN A 184 -7.95 14.62 4.99
N LEU A 185 -8.54 15.30 5.98
CA LEU A 185 -8.77 16.75 5.94
C LEU A 185 -7.46 17.53 5.79
N LYS A 186 -6.39 17.18 6.49
CA LYS A 186 -5.06 17.80 6.30
C LYS A 186 -4.57 17.69 4.85
N ARG A 187 -4.82 16.54 4.18
CA ARG A 187 -4.44 16.33 2.77
C ARG A 187 -5.34 17.11 1.83
N ILE A 188 -6.66 17.08 2.06
CA ILE A 188 -7.65 17.83 1.29
C ILE A 188 -7.32 19.32 1.32
N TYR A 189 -7.06 19.89 2.49
CA TYR A 189 -6.73 21.30 2.64
C TYR A 189 -5.47 21.66 1.87
N ARG A 190 -4.44 20.83 1.95
CA ARG A 190 -3.20 21.01 1.21
C ARG A 190 -3.41 20.92 -0.30
N LYS A 191 -4.19 19.93 -0.79
CA LYS A 191 -4.48 19.75 -2.23
C LYS A 191 -5.31 20.88 -2.81
N LEU A 192 -6.31 21.38 -2.08
CA LEU A 192 -7.20 22.45 -2.51
C LEU A 192 -6.63 23.85 -2.26
N GLY A 193 -5.49 23.96 -1.58
CA GLY A 193 -4.89 25.23 -1.20
C GLY A 193 -5.75 26.05 -0.24
N ILE A 194 -6.48 25.38 0.66
CA ILE A 194 -7.38 25.97 1.67
C ILE A 194 -6.83 25.75 3.07
N ARG A 195 -7.31 26.56 4.03
CA ARG A 195 -6.78 26.53 5.41
C ARG A 195 -7.86 26.24 6.44
N SER A 196 -9.13 26.22 6.05
CA SER A 196 -10.23 26.06 7.00
C SER A 196 -11.37 25.23 6.45
N ARG A 197 -12.20 24.71 7.38
CA ARG A 197 -13.43 24.01 7.07
C ARG A 197 -14.44 24.88 6.32
N THR A 198 -14.51 26.17 6.68
CA THR A 198 -15.39 27.14 6.04
C THR A 198 -14.99 27.37 4.57
N GLU A 199 -13.69 27.43 4.29
CA GLU A 199 -13.17 27.49 2.92
C GLU A 199 -13.48 26.21 2.13
N LEU A 200 -13.46 25.05 2.78
CA LEU A 200 -13.85 23.80 2.14
C LEU A 200 -15.31 23.82 1.72
N ALA A 201 -16.22 24.20 2.63
CA ALA A 201 -17.65 24.31 2.34
C ALA A 201 -17.96 25.30 1.20
N SER A 202 -17.19 26.38 1.10
CA SER A 202 -17.34 27.37 0.02
C SER A 202 -16.84 26.87 -1.34
N LYS A 203 -15.74 26.10 -1.35
CA LYS A 203 -15.11 25.58 -2.59
C LYS A 203 -15.68 24.25 -3.09
N TYR A 204 -16.38 23.54 -2.24
CA TYR A 204 -16.96 22.22 -2.55
C TYR A 204 -18.48 22.29 -2.33
N PRO A 205 -19.21 22.98 -3.24
CA PRO A 205 -20.65 23.06 -3.11
C PRO A 205 -21.24 21.65 -3.18
N THR A 206 -22.02 21.29 -2.18
CA THR A 206 -22.87 20.11 -2.22
C THR A 206 -23.92 20.35 -3.30
N ASP A 207 -23.87 19.57 -4.38
CA ASP A 207 -24.93 19.57 -5.38
C ASP A 207 -26.21 19.03 -4.70
N PRO A 208 -27.28 19.83 -4.57
CA PRO A 208 -28.51 19.38 -3.89
C PRO A 208 -29.38 18.46 -4.77
N SER A 209 -28.85 17.98 -5.91
CA SER A 209 -29.60 17.20 -6.90
C SER A 209 -29.20 15.73 -6.86
N GLY A 210 -29.60 15.03 -5.82
CA GLY A 210 -29.44 13.59 -5.66
C GLY A 210 -30.62 13.03 -4.86
N SER A 211 -31.81 13.10 -5.43
CA SER A 211 -32.98 12.32 -4.99
C SER A 211 -33.12 11.09 -5.85
#